data_c4cc44749a40612aa95a1db65d5cd40c
#
_entry.id   c4cc44749a40612aa95a1db65d5cd40c
#
_cell.length_a   1.000
_cell.length_b   1.000
_cell.length_c   1.000
_cell.angle_alpha   90.00
_cell.angle_beta   90.00
_cell.angle_gamma   90.00
#
_symmetry.space_group_name_H-M   'P 1'
#
loop_
_entity.id
_entity.type
_entity.pdbx_description
1 polymer ?
#
loop_
_entity_poly.entity_id
_entity_poly.type
_entity_poly.pdbx_seq_one_letter_code
_entity_poly.pdbx_strand_id
1 'polypeptide(L)'
;MPVRAGFRAVFAVAGPALPAISFLARLPAAICPTATLLMLTRLDGIGRAGVTAGTLLAGQALSGPLLGRLADRRGHRPVVLAASLANAAAITFLLAAVLNEWSAATAAVAAAGVGLTVPQIGPLSRSRWIALIGALPAPLAAGRPELTVRALSFDTTVDEVSFIAGPALAGMAVVAIHPVAPMVLAGALIAVFGVLFALHPTAPPGTRSARHSGKPLLSPALVVLLLMAVLQGMIWGSANAGVSALSDHLGDAGAAGFIWGAMAVTSALAGIATTVRTAGLALTTRLRLAIAAQAILLLPLPAVEGFAGVTVVIAAIGLAVAPHLIAVFSLAERVAPPHRLSETMALLVSALIGGQGMAAVAAGQLAQHSGFRSAFLLTCGCGAAALLVALLFVRPTVFTPAIERATATVTA
;
A
#
# COMPACT_ATOMS: atom_id res chain seq x y z
N MET A 1 -0.77 7.06 32.03
CA MET A 1 -0.22 5.69 32.18
C MET A 1 -1.04 4.55 31.54
N PRO A 2 -2.10 4.78 30.75
CA PRO A 2 -2.91 3.67 30.19
C PRO A 2 -2.31 3.00 28.94
N VAL A 3 -1.44 3.69 28.18
CA VAL A 3 -0.91 3.16 26.91
C VAL A 3 0.01 1.94 27.11
N ARG A 4 0.87 1.93 28.14
CA ARG A 4 1.77 0.80 28.41
C ARG A 4 1.04 -0.49 28.84
N ALA A 5 -0.09 -0.38 29.52
CA ALA A 5 -0.91 -1.53 29.89
C ALA A 5 -1.61 -2.14 28.66
N GLY A 6 -1.97 -1.32 27.66
CA GLY A 6 -2.65 -1.77 26.42
C GLY A 6 -1.77 -2.62 25.52
N PHE A 7 -0.52 -2.19 25.24
CA PHE A 7 0.41 -2.95 24.39
C PHE A 7 0.89 -4.26 25.03
N ARG A 8 1.08 -4.28 26.36
CA ARG A 8 1.43 -5.51 27.07
C ARG A 8 0.38 -6.61 26.87
N ALA A 9 -0.91 -6.27 26.85
CA ALA A 9 -1.97 -7.24 26.62
C ALA A 9 -1.94 -7.82 25.19
N VAL A 10 -1.63 -6.99 24.17
CA VAL A 10 -1.47 -7.44 22.79
C VAL A 10 -0.30 -8.41 22.67
N PHE A 11 0.87 -8.06 23.23
CA PHE A 11 2.06 -8.93 23.21
C PHE A 11 1.86 -10.22 24.04
N ALA A 12 1.03 -10.20 25.08
CA ALA A 12 0.72 -11.39 25.87
C ALA A 12 -0.06 -12.45 25.07
N VAL A 13 -0.85 -12.03 24.06
CA VAL A 13 -1.64 -12.94 23.22
C VAL A 13 -0.82 -13.62 22.13
N ALA A 14 0.07 -12.88 21.49
CA ALA A 14 0.80 -13.37 20.31
C ALA A 14 2.30 -13.63 20.55
N GLY A 15 2.81 -13.26 21.72
CA GLY A 15 4.24 -13.17 21.97
C GLY A 15 4.91 -12.01 21.22
N PRO A 16 6.16 -11.65 21.57
CA PRO A 16 6.90 -10.57 20.92
C PRO A 16 7.41 -10.94 19.52
N ALA A 17 7.52 -12.22 19.20
CA ALA A 17 8.08 -12.70 17.95
C ALA A 17 7.17 -12.42 16.74
N LEU A 18 5.85 -12.62 16.88
CA LEU A 18 4.92 -12.43 15.76
C LEU A 18 4.92 -10.98 15.22
N PRO A 19 4.84 -9.93 16.04
CA PRO A 19 4.95 -8.54 15.57
C PRO A 19 6.25 -8.24 14.82
N ALA A 20 7.40 -8.69 15.35
CA ALA A 20 8.70 -8.46 14.73
C ALA A 20 8.83 -9.20 13.39
N ILE A 21 8.46 -10.49 13.35
CA ILE A 21 8.45 -11.28 12.12
C ILE A 21 7.49 -10.66 11.09
N SER A 22 6.30 -10.27 11.52
CA SER A 22 5.29 -9.65 10.66
C SER A 22 5.76 -8.32 10.06
N PHE A 23 6.44 -7.47 10.86
CA PHE A 23 7.04 -6.23 10.38
C PHE A 23 8.08 -6.47 9.29
N LEU A 24 9.06 -7.34 9.56
CA LEU A 24 10.14 -7.63 8.63
C LEU A 24 9.66 -8.35 7.37
N ALA A 25 8.64 -9.21 7.48
CA ALA A 25 8.02 -9.87 6.34
C ALA A 25 7.19 -8.94 5.43
N ARG A 26 6.76 -7.77 5.92
CA ARG A 26 6.03 -6.75 5.13
C ARG A 26 6.94 -5.85 4.30
N LEU A 27 8.16 -5.60 4.79
CA LEU A 27 9.10 -4.68 4.14
C LEU A 27 9.33 -4.98 2.66
N PRO A 28 9.46 -6.24 2.18
CA PRO A 28 9.65 -6.53 0.76
C PRO A 28 8.54 -5.96 -0.13
N ALA A 29 7.28 -6.01 0.30
CA ALA A 29 6.15 -5.46 -0.45
C ALA A 29 6.26 -3.93 -0.66
N ALA A 30 6.89 -3.23 0.28
CA ALA A 30 7.11 -1.78 0.21
C ALA A 30 8.46 -1.43 -0.46
N ILE A 31 9.49 -2.28 -0.32
CA ILE A 31 10.81 -2.08 -0.93
C ILE A 31 10.77 -2.33 -2.44
N CYS A 32 10.18 -3.45 -2.90
CA CYS A 32 10.32 -3.93 -4.28
C CYS A 32 9.90 -2.92 -5.36
N PRO A 33 8.77 -2.18 -5.27
CA PRO A 33 8.39 -1.22 -6.30
C PRO A 33 9.40 -0.09 -6.45
N THR A 34 9.83 0.52 -5.34
CA THR A 34 10.81 1.61 -5.32
C THR A 34 12.20 1.10 -5.70
N ALA A 35 12.59 -0.07 -5.18
CA ALA A 35 13.87 -0.71 -5.53
C ALA A 35 13.98 -1.01 -7.02
N THR A 36 12.92 -1.56 -7.63
CA THR A 36 12.88 -1.83 -9.08
C THR A 36 13.02 -0.54 -9.88
N LEU A 37 12.29 0.51 -9.49
CA LEU A 37 12.36 1.80 -10.16
C LEU A 37 13.76 2.41 -10.05
N LEU A 38 14.32 2.52 -8.85
CA LEU A 38 15.65 3.11 -8.62
C LEU A 38 16.77 2.31 -9.28
N MET A 39 16.74 0.98 -9.15
CA MET A 39 17.72 0.09 -9.75
C MET A 39 17.78 0.28 -11.28
N LEU A 40 16.62 0.16 -11.93
CA LEU A 40 16.55 0.23 -13.39
C LEU A 40 16.73 1.66 -13.93
N THR A 41 16.33 2.69 -13.20
CA THR A 41 16.64 4.07 -13.60
C THR A 41 18.16 4.29 -13.72
N ARG A 42 18.93 3.70 -12.81
CA ARG A 42 20.39 3.76 -12.82
C ARG A 42 21.05 2.90 -13.91
N LEU A 43 20.48 1.73 -14.22
CA LEU A 43 21.11 0.74 -15.11
C LEU A 43 20.62 0.85 -16.56
N ASP A 44 19.31 1.14 -16.77
CA ASP A 44 18.64 1.01 -18.07
C ASP A 44 17.79 2.23 -18.47
N GLY A 45 17.75 3.25 -17.62
CA GLY A 45 16.95 4.45 -17.81
C GLY A 45 15.51 4.36 -17.34
N ILE A 46 14.90 5.53 -17.15
CA ILE A 46 13.59 5.70 -16.46
C ILE A 46 12.41 5.07 -17.21
N GLY A 47 12.45 5.03 -18.53
CA GLY A 47 11.37 4.42 -19.32
C GLY A 47 11.25 2.92 -19.10
N ARG A 48 12.36 2.18 -19.11
CA ARG A 48 12.41 0.75 -18.81
C ARG A 48 12.09 0.50 -17.33
N ALA A 49 12.60 1.36 -16.45
CA ALA A 49 12.31 1.32 -15.02
C ALA A 49 10.80 1.46 -14.76
N GLY A 50 10.13 2.42 -15.39
CA GLY A 50 8.69 2.64 -15.24
C GLY A 50 7.86 1.44 -15.71
N VAL A 51 8.16 0.86 -16.86
CA VAL A 51 7.47 -0.35 -17.36
C VAL A 51 7.64 -1.51 -16.39
N THR A 52 8.87 -1.77 -15.97
CA THR A 52 9.18 -2.91 -15.08
C THR A 52 8.57 -2.73 -13.68
N ALA A 53 8.66 -1.54 -13.10
CA ALA A 53 8.00 -1.23 -11.82
C ALA A 53 6.46 -1.27 -11.95
N GLY A 54 5.92 -0.79 -13.06
CA GLY A 54 4.48 -0.83 -13.33
C GLY A 54 3.93 -2.25 -13.46
N THR A 55 4.65 -3.15 -14.15
CA THR A 55 4.25 -4.57 -14.25
C THR A 55 4.37 -5.31 -12.91
N LEU A 56 5.37 -4.96 -12.08
CA LEU A 56 5.46 -5.44 -10.70
C LEU A 56 4.21 -5.04 -9.90
N LEU A 57 3.84 -3.77 -9.93
CA LEU A 57 2.67 -3.25 -9.22
C LEU A 57 1.36 -3.85 -9.74
N ALA A 58 1.24 -4.08 -11.05
CA ALA A 58 0.09 -4.79 -11.63
C ALA A 58 -0.03 -6.22 -11.08
N GLY A 59 1.09 -6.96 -11.02
CA GLY A 59 1.16 -8.26 -10.36
C GLY A 59 0.77 -8.19 -8.89
N GLN A 60 1.27 -7.20 -8.16
CA GLN A 60 0.98 -6.99 -6.74
C GLN A 60 -0.50 -6.66 -6.48
N ALA A 61 -1.14 -5.88 -7.35
CA ALA A 61 -2.57 -5.60 -7.26
C ALA A 61 -3.43 -6.87 -7.40
N LEU A 62 -3.00 -7.83 -8.21
CA LEU A 62 -3.68 -9.11 -8.39
C LEU A 62 -3.37 -10.10 -7.25
N SER A 63 -2.19 -10.02 -6.63
CA SER A 63 -1.76 -10.97 -5.60
C SER A 63 -2.68 -10.96 -4.38
N GLY A 64 -3.16 -9.79 -3.95
CA GLY A 64 -4.03 -9.63 -2.78
C GLY A 64 -5.29 -10.50 -2.84
N PRO A 65 -6.18 -10.31 -3.83
CA PRO A 65 -7.37 -11.12 -3.98
C PRO A 65 -7.09 -12.60 -4.23
N LEU A 66 -6.03 -12.93 -4.99
CA LEU A 66 -5.68 -14.31 -5.32
C LEU A 66 -5.14 -15.07 -4.11
N LEU A 67 -4.09 -14.54 -3.48
CA LEU A 67 -3.45 -15.19 -2.33
C LEU A 67 -4.33 -15.16 -1.09
N GLY A 68 -5.12 -14.08 -0.89
CA GLY A 68 -6.09 -13.99 0.19
C GLY A 68 -7.14 -15.11 0.09
N ARG A 69 -7.80 -15.27 -1.06
CA ARG A 69 -8.77 -16.35 -1.28
C ARG A 69 -8.16 -17.74 -1.14
N LEU A 70 -6.91 -17.91 -1.59
CA LEU A 70 -6.22 -19.18 -1.48
C LEU A 70 -5.87 -19.50 -0.02
N ALA A 71 -5.44 -18.48 0.75
CA ALA A 71 -5.15 -18.60 2.18
C ALA A 71 -6.40 -18.95 3.00
N ASP A 72 -7.55 -18.35 2.68
CA ASP A 72 -8.83 -18.68 3.31
C ASP A 72 -9.23 -20.15 3.06
N ARG A 73 -8.98 -20.67 1.85
CA ARG A 73 -9.35 -22.04 1.46
C ARG A 73 -8.38 -23.10 1.95
N ARG A 74 -7.07 -22.88 1.82
CA ARG A 74 -6.01 -23.87 2.07
C ARG A 74 -5.29 -23.67 3.40
N GLY A 75 -5.58 -22.57 4.10
CA GLY A 75 -4.86 -22.14 5.30
C GLY A 75 -3.69 -21.22 5.01
N HIS A 76 -3.32 -20.43 6.00
CA HIS A 76 -2.27 -19.42 5.87
C HIS A 76 -0.89 -20.06 5.66
N ARG A 77 -0.57 -21.14 6.38
CA ARG A 77 0.76 -21.75 6.38
C ARG A 77 1.25 -22.19 4.99
N PRO A 78 0.55 -23.08 4.26
CA PRO A 78 1.03 -23.55 2.96
C PRO A 78 1.05 -22.44 1.90
N VAL A 79 0.07 -21.52 1.93
CA VAL A 79 -0.03 -20.46 0.93
C VAL A 79 1.05 -19.41 1.11
N VAL A 80 1.28 -18.92 2.33
CA VAL A 80 2.32 -17.93 2.60
C VAL A 80 3.71 -18.53 2.36
N LEU A 81 3.93 -19.79 2.74
CA LEU A 81 5.20 -20.48 2.48
C LEU A 81 5.50 -20.55 0.98
N ALA A 82 4.55 -21.06 0.20
CA ALA A 82 4.69 -21.16 -1.25
C ALA A 82 4.89 -19.79 -1.91
N ALA A 83 4.10 -18.78 -1.49
CA ALA A 83 4.21 -17.42 -2.00
C ALA A 83 5.55 -16.78 -1.66
N SER A 84 6.06 -16.95 -0.42
CA SER A 84 7.35 -16.39 -0.01
C SER A 84 8.52 -17.01 -0.78
N LEU A 85 8.53 -18.33 -0.96
CA LEU A 85 9.56 -19.01 -1.76
C LEU A 85 9.49 -18.63 -3.23
N ALA A 86 8.28 -18.60 -3.80
CA ALA A 86 8.07 -18.17 -5.18
C ALA A 86 8.48 -16.69 -5.39
N ASN A 87 8.22 -15.83 -4.41
CA ASN A 87 8.61 -14.42 -4.46
C ASN A 87 10.14 -14.25 -4.41
N ALA A 88 10.82 -14.95 -3.51
CA ALA A 88 12.28 -14.95 -3.44
C ALA A 88 12.90 -15.44 -4.76
N ALA A 89 12.37 -16.51 -5.36
CA ALA A 89 12.79 -17.01 -6.65
C ALA A 89 12.53 -16.01 -7.78
N ALA A 90 11.35 -15.35 -7.79
CA ALA A 90 11.02 -14.33 -8.77
C ALA A 90 11.92 -13.10 -8.67
N ILE A 91 12.27 -12.65 -7.45
CA ILE A 91 13.24 -11.57 -7.21
C ILE A 91 14.62 -11.96 -7.77
N THR A 92 15.09 -13.18 -7.48
CA THR A 92 16.36 -13.69 -7.99
C THR A 92 16.35 -13.73 -9.52
N PHE A 93 15.25 -14.17 -10.14
CA PHE A 93 15.09 -14.21 -11.59
C PHE A 93 15.07 -12.79 -12.20
N LEU A 94 14.40 -11.83 -11.57
CA LEU A 94 14.43 -10.43 -11.99
C LEU A 94 15.84 -9.85 -11.92
N LEU A 95 16.57 -10.10 -10.83
CA LEU A 95 17.97 -9.67 -10.70
C LEU A 95 18.86 -10.29 -11.79
N ALA A 96 18.70 -11.59 -12.05
CA ALA A 96 19.42 -12.25 -13.13
C ALA A 96 19.10 -11.64 -14.50
N ALA A 97 17.82 -11.34 -14.78
CA ALA A 97 17.39 -10.73 -16.03
C ALA A 97 17.99 -9.33 -16.23
N VAL A 98 18.10 -8.54 -15.17
CA VAL A 98 18.67 -7.18 -15.22
C VAL A 98 20.20 -7.24 -15.34
N LEU A 99 20.88 -8.05 -14.53
CA LEU A 99 22.33 -8.12 -14.48
C LEU A 99 22.95 -8.77 -15.73
N ASN A 100 22.21 -9.63 -16.43
CA ASN A 100 22.64 -10.22 -17.70
C ASN A 100 22.04 -9.49 -18.92
N GLU A 101 21.50 -8.28 -18.74
CA GLU A 101 20.98 -7.42 -19.80
C GLU A 101 19.95 -8.10 -20.73
N TRP A 102 19.12 -8.97 -20.16
CA TRP A 102 18.07 -9.64 -20.93
C TRP A 102 17.02 -8.65 -21.44
N SER A 103 16.17 -9.10 -22.34
CA SER A 103 15.19 -8.21 -22.98
C SER A 103 14.31 -7.48 -21.97
N ALA A 104 13.85 -6.28 -22.30
CA ALA A 104 12.93 -5.50 -21.48
C ALA A 104 11.64 -6.29 -21.18
N ALA A 105 11.16 -7.10 -22.14
CA ALA A 105 10.01 -7.95 -21.96
C ALA A 105 10.25 -9.02 -20.89
N THR A 106 11.43 -9.65 -20.86
CA THR A 106 11.79 -10.64 -19.83
C THR A 106 11.85 -10.00 -18.45
N ALA A 107 12.46 -8.81 -18.31
CA ALA A 107 12.50 -8.08 -17.06
C ALA A 107 11.09 -7.69 -16.57
N ALA A 108 10.21 -7.24 -17.49
CA ALA A 108 8.83 -6.89 -17.17
C ALA A 108 8.01 -8.12 -16.71
N VAL A 109 8.16 -9.26 -17.38
CA VAL A 109 7.50 -10.52 -16.98
C VAL A 109 8.02 -11.01 -15.63
N ALA A 110 9.34 -10.96 -15.40
CA ALA A 110 9.95 -11.29 -14.12
C ALA A 110 9.41 -10.40 -12.99
N ALA A 111 9.32 -9.10 -13.22
CA ALA A 111 8.78 -8.13 -12.28
C ALA A 111 7.28 -8.37 -11.99
N ALA A 112 6.48 -8.68 -13.02
CA ALA A 112 5.09 -9.11 -12.81
C ALA A 112 5.00 -10.36 -11.93
N GLY A 113 5.91 -11.32 -12.11
CA GLY A 113 6.07 -12.49 -11.25
C GLY A 113 6.41 -12.14 -9.80
N VAL A 114 7.33 -11.19 -9.58
CA VAL A 114 7.63 -10.65 -8.23
C VAL A 114 6.35 -10.09 -7.61
N GLY A 115 5.63 -9.22 -8.31
CA GLY A 115 4.40 -8.63 -7.81
C GLY A 115 3.33 -9.68 -7.48
N LEU A 116 3.07 -10.61 -8.40
CA LEU A 116 2.02 -11.63 -8.27
C LEU A 116 2.27 -12.59 -7.10
N THR A 117 3.53 -12.85 -6.78
CA THR A 117 3.91 -13.80 -5.72
C THR A 117 4.13 -13.15 -4.37
N VAL A 118 4.13 -11.80 -4.28
CA VAL A 118 4.33 -11.11 -3.01
C VAL A 118 3.24 -11.50 -2.00
N PRO A 119 3.58 -12.11 -0.85
CA PRO A 119 2.57 -12.49 0.12
C PRO A 119 2.00 -11.25 0.81
N GLN A 120 0.67 -11.23 0.95
CA GLN A 120 -0.07 -10.12 1.57
C GLN A 120 -0.02 -10.24 3.10
N ILE A 121 1.15 -10.01 3.68
CA ILE A 121 1.39 -10.20 5.12
C ILE A 121 0.48 -9.32 5.98
N GLY A 122 0.23 -8.06 5.60
CA GLY A 122 -0.63 -7.14 6.35
C GLY A 122 -2.05 -7.69 6.57
N PRO A 123 -2.84 -7.94 5.53
CA PRO A 123 -4.17 -8.55 5.65
C PRO A 123 -4.17 -9.90 6.38
N LEU A 124 -3.17 -10.74 6.13
CA LEU A 124 -3.05 -12.06 6.78
C LEU A 124 -2.68 -11.95 8.26
N SER A 125 -1.90 -10.95 8.66
CA SER A 125 -1.62 -10.66 10.06
C SER A 125 -2.88 -10.21 10.80
N ARG A 126 -3.68 -9.32 10.20
CA ARG A 126 -4.96 -8.89 10.79
C ARG A 126 -5.89 -10.06 11.07
N SER A 127 -6.04 -10.97 10.11
CA SER A 127 -6.87 -12.17 10.31
C SER A 127 -6.30 -13.10 11.38
N ARG A 128 -4.96 -13.19 11.55
CA ARG A 128 -4.34 -13.92 12.67
C ARG A 128 -4.68 -13.28 14.02
N TRP A 129 -4.60 -11.96 14.14
CA TRP A 129 -4.97 -11.27 15.37
C TRP A 129 -6.41 -11.56 15.77
N ILE A 130 -7.33 -11.49 14.81
CA ILE A 130 -8.75 -11.78 15.05
C ILE A 130 -8.92 -13.24 15.52
N ALA A 131 -8.26 -14.20 14.86
CA ALA A 131 -8.35 -15.61 15.24
C ALA A 131 -7.76 -15.88 16.63
N LEU A 132 -6.60 -15.31 16.96
CA LEU A 132 -5.95 -15.47 18.27
C LEU A 132 -6.82 -14.91 19.41
N ILE A 133 -7.37 -13.71 19.24
CA ILE A 133 -8.22 -13.07 20.24
C ILE A 133 -9.55 -13.81 20.37
N GLY A 134 -10.09 -14.30 19.25
CA GLY A 134 -11.29 -15.13 19.23
C GLY A 134 -11.14 -16.45 20.01
N ALA A 135 -9.94 -17.01 20.02
CA ALA A 135 -9.61 -18.25 20.72
C ALA A 135 -9.31 -18.10 22.23
N LEU A 136 -9.31 -16.88 22.76
CA LEU A 136 -9.07 -16.65 24.19
C LEU A 136 -10.12 -17.35 25.05
N PRO A 137 -9.75 -17.86 26.25
CA PRO A 137 -10.67 -18.51 27.19
C PRO A 137 -11.87 -17.61 27.62
N ALA A 138 -12.97 -18.24 28.01
CA ALA A 138 -14.19 -17.56 28.43
C ALA A 138 -14.00 -16.45 29.47
N PRO A 139 -13.14 -16.56 30.51
CA PRO A 139 -12.92 -15.48 31.46
C PRO A 139 -12.39 -14.18 30.85
N LEU A 140 -11.71 -14.27 29.69
CA LEU A 140 -11.17 -13.12 28.98
C LEU A 140 -12.08 -12.62 27.85
N ALA A 141 -13.23 -13.27 27.65
CA ALA A 141 -14.13 -12.99 26.53
C ALA A 141 -14.72 -11.56 26.57
N ALA A 142 -15.01 -11.03 27.75
CA ALA A 142 -15.56 -9.68 27.90
C ALA A 142 -14.62 -8.57 27.38
N GLY A 143 -13.30 -8.79 27.41
CA GLY A 143 -12.29 -7.84 26.91
C GLY A 143 -11.92 -8.01 25.43
N ARG A 144 -12.45 -9.02 24.75
CA ARG A 144 -12.10 -9.33 23.34
C ARG A 144 -12.34 -8.16 22.38
N PRO A 145 -13.46 -7.43 22.39
CA PRO A 145 -13.69 -6.35 21.44
C PRO A 145 -12.64 -5.24 21.55
N GLU A 146 -12.33 -4.83 22.78
CA GLU A 146 -11.34 -3.78 23.04
C GLU A 146 -9.93 -4.24 22.66
N LEU A 147 -9.58 -5.48 22.97
CA LEU A 147 -8.29 -6.07 22.62
C LEU A 147 -8.14 -6.22 21.10
N THR A 148 -9.21 -6.57 20.38
CA THR A 148 -9.24 -6.63 18.92
C THR A 148 -8.97 -5.25 18.31
N VAL A 149 -9.65 -4.21 18.76
CA VAL A 149 -9.42 -2.83 18.30
C VAL A 149 -7.97 -2.42 18.54
N ARG A 150 -7.40 -2.71 19.70
CA ARG A 150 -6.00 -2.39 20.03
C ARG A 150 -5.01 -3.16 19.14
N ALA A 151 -5.24 -4.46 18.94
CA ALA A 151 -4.37 -5.29 18.10
C ALA A 151 -4.41 -4.86 16.63
N LEU A 152 -5.59 -4.54 16.09
CA LEU A 152 -5.75 -4.06 14.73
C LEU A 152 -5.15 -2.66 14.54
N SER A 153 -5.29 -1.77 15.53
CA SER A 153 -4.65 -0.44 15.50
C SER A 153 -3.12 -0.58 15.50
N PHE A 154 -2.58 -1.46 16.34
CA PHE A 154 -1.15 -1.76 16.34
C PHE A 154 -0.69 -2.30 14.98
N ASP A 155 -1.41 -3.27 14.42
CA ASP A 155 -1.08 -3.90 13.13
C ASP A 155 -1.14 -2.88 11.96
N THR A 156 -2.09 -1.95 12.00
CA THR A 156 -2.18 -0.83 11.02
C THR A 156 -0.97 0.10 11.15
N THR A 157 -0.55 0.43 12.37
CA THR A 157 0.66 1.24 12.59
C THR A 157 1.91 0.53 12.04
N VAL A 158 2.00 -0.79 12.22
CA VAL A 158 3.09 -1.61 11.65
C VAL A 158 3.07 -1.55 10.13
N ASP A 159 1.89 -1.59 9.48
CA ASP A 159 1.77 -1.41 8.03
C ASP A 159 2.29 -0.03 7.59
N GLU A 160 1.83 1.04 8.23
CA GLU A 160 2.25 2.41 7.90
C GLU A 160 3.76 2.59 8.05
N VAL A 161 4.33 2.12 9.16
CA VAL A 161 5.79 2.16 9.38
C VAL A 161 6.54 1.37 8.31
N SER A 162 6.01 0.21 7.86
CA SER A 162 6.64 -0.60 6.81
C SER A 162 6.64 0.13 5.47
N PHE A 163 5.55 0.80 5.11
CA PHE A 163 5.44 1.57 3.87
C PHE A 163 6.30 2.85 3.89
N ILE A 164 6.60 3.40 5.06
CA ILE A 164 7.56 4.49 5.25
C ILE A 164 9.01 3.98 5.14
N ALA A 165 9.30 2.93 5.89
CA ALA A 165 10.65 2.38 5.99
C ALA A 165 11.12 1.74 4.68
N GLY A 166 10.21 1.10 3.92
CA GLY A 166 10.56 0.40 2.69
C GLY A 166 11.27 1.27 1.65
N PRO A 167 10.66 2.36 1.15
CA PRO A 167 11.31 3.29 0.23
C PRO A 167 12.59 3.93 0.79
N ALA A 168 12.60 4.27 2.08
CA ALA A 168 13.78 4.84 2.73
C ALA A 168 14.96 3.84 2.76
N LEU A 169 14.69 2.58 3.12
CA LEU A 169 15.68 1.51 3.07
C LEU A 169 16.18 1.25 1.65
N ALA A 170 15.27 1.29 0.66
CA ALA A 170 15.65 1.15 -0.74
C ALA A 170 16.60 2.27 -1.19
N GLY A 171 16.28 3.53 -0.90
CA GLY A 171 17.13 4.68 -1.21
C GLY A 171 18.49 4.59 -0.52
N MET A 172 18.51 4.30 0.79
CA MET A 172 19.77 4.14 1.55
C MET A 172 20.63 3.00 0.97
N ALA A 173 20.05 1.86 0.65
CA ALA A 173 20.79 0.72 0.12
C ALA A 173 21.39 1.01 -1.27
N VAL A 174 20.69 1.76 -2.12
CA VAL A 174 21.21 2.21 -3.43
C VAL A 174 22.43 3.10 -3.25
N VAL A 175 22.40 4.04 -2.30
CA VAL A 175 23.48 4.99 -2.07
C VAL A 175 24.68 4.36 -1.37
N ALA A 176 24.40 3.58 -0.31
CA ALA A 176 25.45 3.08 0.59
C ALA A 176 26.15 1.83 0.07
N ILE A 177 25.49 1.04 -0.81
CA ILE A 177 25.99 -0.28 -1.20
C ILE A 177 26.08 -0.42 -2.74
N HIS A 178 24.91 -0.58 -3.40
CA HIS A 178 24.86 -0.82 -4.86
C HIS A 178 23.40 -0.70 -5.36
N PRO A 179 23.14 -0.31 -6.63
CA PRO A 179 21.78 -0.22 -7.19
C PRO A 179 20.92 -1.48 -7.02
N VAL A 180 21.48 -2.68 -7.01
CA VAL A 180 20.75 -3.94 -6.81
C VAL A 180 20.54 -4.31 -5.35
N ALA A 181 21.25 -3.67 -4.40
CA ALA A 181 21.23 -4.02 -2.98
C ALA A 181 19.82 -4.02 -2.36
N PRO A 182 18.93 -3.05 -2.64
CA PRO A 182 17.58 -3.08 -2.05
C PRO A 182 16.74 -4.27 -2.53
N MET A 183 16.91 -4.74 -3.77
CA MET A 183 16.22 -5.96 -4.25
C MET A 183 16.77 -7.22 -3.60
N VAL A 184 18.09 -7.31 -3.39
CA VAL A 184 18.72 -8.40 -2.64
C VAL A 184 18.22 -8.42 -1.19
N LEU A 185 18.15 -7.25 -0.55
CA LEU A 185 17.59 -7.10 0.80
C LEU A 185 16.13 -7.59 0.85
N ALA A 186 15.29 -7.17 -0.10
CA ALA A 186 13.89 -7.63 -0.17
C ALA A 186 13.80 -9.14 -0.34
N GLY A 187 14.62 -9.74 -1.21
CA GLY A 187 14.70 -11.18 -1.42
C GLY A 187 15.11 -11.94 -0.15
N ALA A 188 16.12 -11.46 0.56
CA ALA A 188 16.54 -12.03 1.83
C ALA A 188 15.47 -11.93 2.92
N LEU A 189 14.84 -10.76 3.06
CA LEU A 189 13.78 -10.54 4.04
C LEU A 189 12.58 -11.48 3.80
N ILE A 190 12.12 -11.63 2.55
CA ILE A 190 10.99 -12.51 2.28
C ILE A 190 11.35 -13.99 2.42
N ALA A 191 12.54 -14.38 2.00
CA ALA A 191 13.01 -15.76 2.15
C ALA A 191 13.12 -16.18 3.63
N VAL A 192 13.53 -15.27 4.52
CA VAL A 192 13.66 -15.56 5.95
C VAL A 192 12.36 -15.28 6.68
N PHE A 193 11.91 -14.04 6.69
CA PHE A 193 10.79 -13.62 7.56
C PHE A 193 9.43 -13.98 7.00
N GLY A 194 9.27 -14.09 5.67
CA GLY A 194 8.07 -14.64 5.05
C GLY A 194 7.87 -16.12 5.41
N VAL A 195 8.96 -16.89 5.38
CA VAL A 195 8.96 -18.31 5.80
C VAL A 195 8.70 -18.44 7.31
N LEU A 196 9.36 -17.63 8.15
CA LEU A 196 9.11 -17.61 9.58
C LEU A 196 7.66 -17.23 9.90
N PHE A 197 7.10 -16.25 9.20
CA PHE A 197 5.69 -15.89 9.35
C PHE A 197 4.79 -17.06 8.94
N ALA A 198 5.06 -17.75 7.83
CA ALA A 198 4.29 -18.92 7.41
C ALA A 198 4.30 -20.05 8.44
N LEU A 199 5.47 -20.35 9.01
CA LEU A 199 5.68 -21.45 9.94
C LEU A 199 5.26 -21.13 11.38
N HIS A 200 5.00 -19.85 11.71
CA HIS A 200 4.62 -19.44 13.05
C HIS A 200 3.36 -20.17 13.54
N PRO A 201 3.31 -20.63 14.80
CA PRO A 201 2.21 -21.46 15.35
C PRO A 201 0.82 -20.79 15.26
N THR A 202 0.77 -19.46 15.18
CA THR A 202 -0.47 -18.68 15.09
C THR A 202 -1.14 -18.73 13.72
N ALA A 203 -0.58 -19.44 12.73
CA ALA A 203 -1.16 -19.52 11.39
C ALA A 203 -2.52 -20.23 11.40
N PRO A 204 -3.64 -19.56 11.07
CA PRO A 204 -4.95 -20.19 11.06
C PRO A 204 -5.04 -21.32 10.02
N PRO A 205 -5.76 -22.41 10.32
CA PRO A 205 -6.09 -23.42 9.33
C PRO A 205 -7.04 -22.84 8.29
N GLY A 206 -7.11 -23.47 7.12
CA GLY A 206 -8.08 -23.10 6.08
C GLY A 206 -9.51 -23.37 6.57
N THR A 207 -10.40 -22.44 6.30
CA THR A 207 -11.83 -22.63 6.48
C THR A 207 -12.45 -22.87 5.11
N ARG A 208 -13.32 -23.90 5.00
CA ARG A 208 -14.18 -24.01 3.82
C ARG A 208 -15.17 -22.85 3.88
N SER A 209 -14.81 -21.72 3.26
CA SER A 209 -15.69 -20.58 3.17
C SER A 209 -16.97 -20.99 2.49
N ALA A 210 -18.10 -20.89 3.20
CA ALA A 210 -19.41 -21.03 2.61
C ALA A 210 -19.50 -20.11 1.38
N ARG A 211 -19.97 -20.64 0.23
CA ARG A 211 -20.24 -19.83 -0.96
C ARG A 211 -21.16 -18.68 -0.54
N HIS A 212 -20.64 -17.48 -0.48
CA HIS A 212 -21.46 -16.30 -0.27
C HIS A 212 -22.26 -16.09 -1.57
N SER A 213 -23.44 -16.69 -1.64
CA SER A 213 -24.48 -16.34 -2.61
C SER A 213 -25.11 -15.04 -2.12
N GLY A 214 -24.69 -13.90 -2.64
CA GLY A 214 -25.19 -12.61 -2.18
C GLY A 214 -25.14 -11.55 -3.27
N LYS A 215 -25.87 -10.47 -3.06
CA LYS A 215 -26.00 -9.27 -3.88
C LYS A 215 -24.64 -8.75 -4.38
N PRO A 216 -24.56 -8.14 -5.57
CA PRO A 216 -23.32 -7.60 -6.10
C PRO A 216 -22.66 -6.64 -5.11
N LEU A 217 -21.34 -6.80 -4.88
CA LEU A 217 -20.56 -5.97 -3.98
C LEU A 217 -20.47 -4.53 -4.46
N LEU A 218 -20.46 -4.33 -5.78
CA LEU A 218 -20.27 -3.03 -6.43
C LEU A 218 -21.54 -2.18 -6.31
N SER A 219 -21.59 -1.37 -5.25
CA SER A 219 -22.54 -0.25 -5.15
C SER A 219 -21.96 0.99 -5.85
N PRO A 220 -22.79 1.95 -6.32
CA PRO A 220 -22.28 3.22 -6.88
C PRO A 220 -21.31 3.93 -5.93
N ALA A 221 -21.57 3.93 -4.63
CA ALA A 221 -20.68 4.52 -3.62
C ALA A 221 -19.32 3.80 -3.57
N LEU A 222 -19.30 2.46 -3.64
CA LEU A 222 -18.04 1.71 -3.66
C LEU A 222 -17.28 1.93 -4.96
N VAL A 223 -17.95 2.04 -6.10
CA VAL A 223 -17.29 2.37 -7.38
C VAL A 223 -16.61 3.73 -7.32
N VAL A 224 -17.24 4.75 -6.74
CA VAL A 224 -16.61 6.06 -6.51
C VAL A 224 -15.35 5.93 -5.64
N LEU A 225 -15.41 5.17 -4.55
CA LEU A 225 -14.25 4.97 -3.68
C LEU A 225 -13.12 4.20 -4.36
N LEU A 226 -13.44 3.18 -5.17
CA LEU A 226 -12.44 2.46 -5.98
C LEU A 226 -11.78 3.39 -7.00
N LEU A 227 -12.56 4.25 -7.66
CA LEU A 227 -12.00 5.26 -8.58
C LEU A 227 -11.10 6.26 -7.86
N MET A 228 -11.49 6.72 -6.66
CA MET A 228 -10.64 7.58 -5.82
C MET A 228 -9.34 6.87 -5.43
N ALA A 229 -9.40 5.57 -5.11
CA ALA A 229 -8.21 4.77 -4.79
C ALA A 229 -7.30 4.60 -6.03
N VAL A 230 -7.86 4.32 -7.23
CA VAL A 230 -7.07 4.27 -8.48
C VAL A 230 -6.38 5.60 -8.74
N LEU A 231 -7.09 6.72 -8.68
CA LEU A 231 -6.53 8.06 -8.93
C LEU A 231 -5.46 8.43 -7.89
N GLN A 232 -5.65 8.06 -6.63
CA GLN A 232 -4.62 8.23 -5.60
C GLN A 232 -3.38 7.41 -5.92
N GLY A 233 -3.56 6.15 -6.36
CA GLY A 233 -2.45 5.32 -6.83
C GLY A 233 -1.74 5.95 -8.03
N MET A 234 -2.49 6.49 -8.99
CA MET A 234 -1.92 7.18 -10.15
C MET A 234 -1.09 8.40 -9.76
N ILE A 235 -1.54 9.20 -8.78
CA ILE A 235 -0.76 10.31 -8.21
C ILE A 235 0.57 9.78 -7.66
N TRP A 236 0.55 8.69 -6.90
CA TRP A 236 1.77 8.11 -6.32
C TRP A 236 2.71 7.53 -7.37
N GLY A 237 2.18 6.79 -8.35
CA GLY A 237 3.00 6.16 -9.40
C GLY A 237 3.69 7.18 -10.28
N SER A 238 2.96 8.22 -10.71
CA SER A 238 3.52 9.28 -11.55
C SER A 238 4.49 10.18 -10.77
N ALA A 239 4.17 10.55 -9.53
CA ALA A 239 5.07 11.32 -8.68
C ALA A 239 6.37 10.55 -8.39
N ASN A 240 6.28 9.23 -8.14
CA ASN A 240 7.46 8.40 -7.90
C ASN A 240 8.37 8.35 -9.13
N ALA A 241 7.82 8.16 -10.33
CA ALA A 241 8.59 8.20 -11.56
C ALA A 241 9.22 9.59 -11.80
N GLY A 242 8.47 10.68 -11.56
CA GLY A 242 8.99 12.05 -11.68
C GLY A 242 10.10 12.37 -10.69
N VAL A 243 9.94 11.98 -9.42
CA VAL A 243 10.98 12.15 -8.38
C VAL A 243 12.23 11.33 -8.73
N SER A 244 12.06 10.08 -9.18
CA SER A 244 13.19 9.23 -9.58
C SER A 244 13.94 9.80 -10.78
N ALA A 245 13.21 10.29 -11.80
CA ALA A 245 13.80 10.90 -12.98
C ALA A 245 14.53 12.22 -12.67
N LEU A 246 13.95 13.06 -11.79
CA LEU A 246 14.62 14.28 -11.31
C LEU A 246 15.87 13.96 -10.50
N SER A 247 15.80 12.97 -9.60
CA SER A 247 16.93 12.54 -8.78
C SER A 247 18.07 12.00 -9.63
N ASP A 248 17.75 11.26 -10.68
CA ASP A 248 18.75 10.78 -11.65
C ASP A 248 19.36 11.93 -12.47
N HIS A 249 18.53 12.86 -12.94
CA HIS A 249 18.97 14.07 -13.64
C HIS A 249 19.93 14.95 -12.81
N LEU A 250 19.72 14.99 -11.49
CA LEU A 250 20.58 15.71 -10.54
C LEU A 250 21.80 14.89 -10.06
N GLY A 251 21.95 13.66 -10.56
CA GLY A 251 23.10 12.80 -10.26
C GLY A 251 23.03 12.02 -8.95
N ASP A 252 21.89 12.03 -8.24
CA ASP A 252 21.68 11.26 -7.01
C ASP A 252 20.33 10.55 -7.00
N ALA A 253 20.26 9.41 -7.69
CA ALA A 253 19.05 8.59 -7.72
C ALA A 253 18.62 8.04 -6.35
N GLY A 254 19.55 7.98 -5.38
CA GLY A 254 19.24 7.54 -4.00
C GLY A 254 18.40 8.54 -3.22
N ALA A 255 18.47 9.82 -3.56
CA ALA A 255 17.73 10.89 -2.90
C ALA A 255 16.21 10.68 -2.95
N ALA A 256 15.69 9.99 -3.97
CA ALA A 256 14.26 9.67 -4.10
C ALA A 256 13.70 8.96 -2.84
N GLY A 257 14.45 8.04 -2.23
CA GLY A 257 14.03 7.35 -1.01
C GLY A 257 13.84 8.30 0.18
N PHE A 258 14.74 9.28 0.35
CA PHE A 258 14.65 10.28 1.40
C PHE A 258 13.50 11.26 1.18
N ILE A 259 13.24 11.65 -0.07
CA ILE A 259 12.10 12.50 -0.44
C ILE A 259 10.78 11.84 -0.05
N TRP A 260 10.62 10.55 -0.34
CA TRP A 260 9.45 9.76 0.06
C TRP A 260 9.36 9.57 1.57
N GLY A 261 10.51 9.42 2.26
CA GLY A 261 10.56 9.41 3.72
C GLY A 261 10.02 10.70 4.35
N ALA A 262 10.35 11.86 3.80
CA ALA A 262 9.84 13.15 4.26
C ALA A 262 8.31 13.25 4.11
N MET A 263 7.74 12.80 2.97
CA MET A 263 6.28 12.72 2.77
C MET A 263 5.63 11.82 3.82
N ALA A 264 6.22 10.70 4.11
CA ALA A 264 5.67 9.73 5.04
C ALA A 264 5.57 10.30 6.46
N VAL A 265 6.60 11.03 6.92
CA VAL A 265 6.59 11.71 8.23
C VAL A 265 5.46 12.73 8.31
N THR A 266 5.33 13.60 7.31
CA THR A 266 4.28 14.63 7.29
C THR A 266 2.89 14.02 7.16
N SER A 267 2.73 12.94 6.39
CA SER A 267 1.47 12.19 6.27
C SER A 267 1.07 11.57 7.60
N ALA A 268 2.00 10.94 8.33
CA ALA A 268 1.72 10.38 9.65
C ALA A 268 1.27 11.46 10.66
N LEU A 269 1.96 12.60 10.69
CA LEU A 269 1.58 13.74 11.54
C LEU A 269 0.19 14.28 11.19
N ALA A 270 -0.11 14.41 9.90
CA ALA A 270 -1.42 14.86 9.42
C ALA A 270 -2.52 13.84 9.75
N GLY A 271 -2.25 12.54 9.67
CA GLY A 271 -3.18 11.48 10.06
C GLY A 271 -3.59 11.60 11.53
N ILE A 272 -2.62 11.78 12.42
CA ILE A 272 -2.87 11.99 13.86
C ILE A 272 -3.67 13.27 14.08
N ALA A 273 -3.27 14.38 13.47
CA ALA A 273 -3.97 15.67 13.61
C ALA A 273 -5.41 15.62 13.10
N THR A 274 -5.65 14.93 12.00
CA THR A 274 -6.99 14.77 11.39
C THR A 274 -7.94 14.02 12.33
N THR A 275 -7.46 12.98 13.00
CA THR A 275 -8.26 12.19 13.95
C THR A 275 -8.83 13.07 15.08
N VAL A 276 -8.05 14.05 15.54
CA VAL A 276 -8.44 14.95 16.64
C VAL A 276 -9.27 16.15 16.15
N ARG A 277 -8.86 16.79 15.06
CA ARG A 277 -9.41 18.10 14.65
C ARG A 277 -10.65 18.04 13.77
N THR A 278 -10.89 16.95 13.07
CA THR A 278 -11.99 16.88 12.09
C THR A 278 -13.19 16.06 12.56
N ALA A 279 -13.27 15.72 13.86
CA ALA A 279 -14.33 14.87 14.43
C ALA A 279 -15.75 15.34 14.11
N GLY A 280 -15.99 16.67 13.97
CA GLY A 280 -17.30 17.26 13.66
C GLY A 280 -17.67 17.32 12.17
N LEU A 281 -16.75 17.02 11.24
CA LEU A 281 -17.03 17.12 9.81
C LEU A 281 -17.50 15.79 9.23
N ALA A 282 -18.46 15.82 8.30
CA ALA A 282 -18.89 14.65 7.55
C ALA A 282 -17.71 14.05 6.74
N LEU A 283 -17.61 12.73 6.66
CA LEU A 283 -16.51 12.03 5.96
C LEU A 283 -16.43 12.44 4.46
N THR A 284 -17.56 12.67 3.81
CA THR A 284 -17.60 13.16 2.41
C THR A 284 -16.97 14.54 2.27
N THR A 285 -17.18 15.42 3.24
CA THR A 285 -16.57 16.75 3.30
C THR A 285 -15.06 16.63 3.55
N ARG A 286 -14.65 15.77 4.49
CA ARG A 286 -13.22 15.51 4.76
C ARG A 286 -12.50 15.02 3.51
N LEU A 287 -13.12 14.07 2.79
CA LEU A 287 -12.55 13.53 1.55
C LEU A 287 -12.37 14.62 0.49
N ARG A 288 -13.40 15.46 0.29
CA ARG A 288 -13.32 16.60 -0.66
C ARG A 288 -12.24 17.60 -0.29
N LEU A 289 -12.15 17.98 0.98
CA LEU A 289 -11.14 18.94 1.45
C LEU A 289 -9.72 18.36 1.31
N ALA A 290 -9.52 17.07 1.66
CA ALA A 290 -8.23 16.42 1.54
C ALA A 290 -7.75 16.36 0.09
N ILE A 291 -8.64 15.97 -0.86
CA ILE A 291 -8.25 15.91 -2.27
C ILE A 291 -8.07 17.29 -2.91
N ALA A 292 -8.85 18.29 -2.48
CA ALA A 292 -8.67 19.68 -2.93
C ALA A 292 -7.32 20.22 -2.44
N ALA A 293 -6.97 20.01 -1.17
CA ALA A 293 -5.68 20.38 -0.64
C ALA A 293 -4.55 19.66 -1.39
N GLN A 294 -4.69 18.35 -1.64
CA GLN A 294 -3.69 17.58 -2.38
C GLN A 294 -3.53 18.12 -3.81
N ALA A 295 -4.61 18.38 -4.54
CA ALA A 295 -4.56 18.91 -5.90
C ALA A 295 -3.83 20.26 -5.96
N ILE A 296 -4.06 21.14 -4.99
CA ILE A 296 -3.36 22.44 -4.89
C ILE A 296 -1.87 22.23 -4.60
N LEU A 297 -1.54 21.35 -3.66
CA LEU A 297 -0.15 21.07 -3.27
C LEU A 297 0.66 20.37 -4.37
N LEU A 298 0.00 19.74 -5.35
CA LEU A 298 0.66 19.15 -6.52
C LEU A 298 1.11 20.21 -7.55
N LEU A 299 0.46 21.38 -7.63
CA LEU A 299 0.72 22.36 -8.68
C LEU A 299 2.18 22.84 -8.79
N PRO A 300 2.95 23.02 -7.71
CA PRO A 300 4.34 23.43 -7.83
C PRO A 300 5.30 22.39 -8.42
N LEU A 301 4.94 21.07 -8.41
CA LEU A 301 5.84 20.00 -8.82
C LEU A 301 6.52 20.21 -10.17
N PRO A 302 5.82 20.61 -11.27
CA PRO A 302 6.46 20.76 -12.57
C PRO A 302 7.49 21.90 -12.64
N ALA A 303 7.44 22.83 -11.69
CA ALA A 303 8.35 23.98 -11.62
C ALA A 303 9.59 23.71 -10.75
N VAL A 304 9.64 22.55 -10.07
CA VAL A 304 10.77 22.22 -9.19
C VAL A 304 11.96 21.71 -10.00
N GLU A 305 13.17 22.23 -9.68
CA GLU A 305 14.42 21.89 -10.37
C GLU A 305 15.50 21.29 -9.46
N GLY A 306 15.28 21.23 -8.14
CA GLY A 306 16.30 20.78 -7.19
C GLY A 306 15.76 19.95 -6.03
N PHE A 307 16.66 19.25 -5.34
CA PHE A 307 16.32 18.35 -4.22
C PHE A 307 15.53 19.02 -3.11
N ALA A 308 15.94 20.20 -2.67
CA ALA A 308 15.26 20.93 -1.60
C ALA A 308 13.81 21.26 -1.98
N GLY A 309 13.61 21.76 -3.21
CA GLY A 309 12.28 22.12 -3.70
C GLY A 309 11.34 20.91 -3.79
N VAL A 310 11.80 19.81 -4.41
CA VAL A 310 10.96 18.60 -4.54
C VAL A 310 10.66 17.98 -3.17
N THR A 311 11.64 17.98 -2.25
CA THR A 311 11.44 17.47 -0.88
C THR A 311 10.37 18.27 -0.14
N VAL A 312 10.43 19.61 -0.20
CA VAL A 312 9.44 20.48 0.44
C VAL A 312 8.03 20.24 -0.14
N VAL A 313 7.91 20.19 -1.47
CA VAL A 313 6.61 20.00 -2.12
C VAL A 313 6.04 18.59 -1.84
N ILE A 314 6.85 17.55 -1.96
CA ILE A 314 6.43 16.17 -1.66
C ILE A 314 6.08 16.00 -0.17
N ALA A 315 6.84 16.60 0.74
CA ALA A 315 6.50 16.64 2.16
C ALA A 315 5.17 17.38 2.41
N ALA A 316 4.94 18.52 1.75
CA ALA A 316 3.68 19.24 1.85
C ALA A 316 2.50 18.42 1.37
N ILE A 317 2.63 17.68 0.25
CA ILE A 317 1.62 16.75 -0.26
C ILE A 317 1.25 15.69 0.79
N GLY A 318 2.23 15.21 1.58
CA GLY A 318 2.01 14.28 2.67
C GLY A 318 0.93 14.73 3.66
N LEU A 319 0.80 16.04 3.92
CA LEU A 319 -0.23 16.59 4.82
C LEU A 319 -1.68 16.29 4.34
N ALA A 320 -1.88 16.04 3.06
CA ALA A 320 -3.19 15.72 2.50
C ALA A 320 -3.42 14.22 2.25
N VAL A 321 -2.34 13.41 2.17
CA VAL A 321 -2.40 11.98 1.83
C VAL A 321 -3.12 11.17 2.90
N ALA A 322 -2.68 11.22 4.16
CA ALA A 322 -3.31 10.45 5.24
C ALA A 322 -4.78 10.87 5.48
N PRO A 323 -5.15 12.17 5.53
CA PRO A 323 -6.55 12.58 5.60
C PRO A 323 -7.42 12.03 4.47
N HIS A 324 -6.89 12.00 3.23
CA HIS A 324 -7.56 11.41 2.08
C HIS A 324 -7.82 9.91 2.28
N LEU A 325 -6.78 9.13 2.56
CA LEU A 325 -6.89 7.68 2.73
C LEU A 325 -7.79 7.30 3.90
N ILE A 326 -7.65 7.98 5.04
CA ILE A 326 -8.51 7.77 6.20
C ILE A 326 -9.98 7.98 5.82
N ALA A 327 -10.30 9.03 5.06
CA ALA A 327 -11.67 9.29 4.64
C ALA A 327 -12.19 8.24 3.65
N VAL A 328 -11.38 7.81 2.67
CA VAL A 328 -11.73 6.74 1.71
C VAL A 328 -12.02 5.43 2.42
N PHE A 329 -11.10 4.96 3.28
CA PHE A 329 -11.27 3.70 3.99
C PHE A 329 -12.42 3.74 5.00
N SER A 330 -12.61 4.86 5.71
CA SER A 330 -13.74 5.03 6.65
C SER A 330 -15.09 5.08 5.93
N LEU A 331 -15.18 5.68 4.74
CA LEU A 331 -16.39 5.63 3.93
C LEU A 331 -16.66 4.22 3.42
N ALA A 332 -15.61 3.51 3.01
CA ALA A 332 -15.73 2.13 2.54
C ALA A 332 -16.22 1.18 3.64
N GLU A 333 -15.73 1.34 4.87
CA GLU A 333 -16.22 0.59 6.03
C GLU A 333 -17.72 0.77 6.24
N ARG A 334 -18.23 1.99 6.07
CA ARG A 334 -19.67 2.31 6.24
C ARG A 334 -20.56 1.82 5.10
N VAL A 335 -20.01 1.72 3.89
CA VAL A 335 -20.74 1.32 2.68
C VAL A 335 -20.70 -0.19 2.46
N ALA A 336 -19.66 -0.85 2.93
CA ALA A 336 -19.46 -2.28 2.76
C ALA A 336 -20.45 -3.11 3.58
N PRO A 337 -21.03 -4.16 3.02
CA PRO A 337 -21.74 -5.15 3.81
C PRO A 337 -20.79 -5.76 4.86
N PRO A 338 -21.20 -5.91 6.14
CA PRO A 338 -20.32 -6.36 7.22
C PRO A 338 -19.60 -7.68 6.94
N HIS A 339 -20.29 -8.62 6.30
CA HIS A 339 -19.76 -9.94 5.93
C HIS A 339 -18.79 -9.91 4.72
N ARG A 340 -18.63 -8.75 4.04
CA ARG A 340 -17.74 -8.55 2.89
C ARG A 340 -16.74 -7.39 3.08
N LEU A 341 -16.58 -6.93 4.31
CA LEU A 341 -15.70 -5.81 4.62
C LEU A 341 -14.25 -6.08 4.21
N SER A 342 -13.72 -7.26 4.53
CA SER A 342 -12.34 -7.64 4.14
C SER A 342 -12.14 -7.65 2.63
N GLU A 343 -13.13 -8.13 1.87
CA GLU A 343 -13.10 -8.12 0.40
C GLU A 343 -13.12 -6.67 -0.14
N THR A 344 -13.95 -5.81 0.44
CA THR A 344 -14.01 -4.39 0.07
C THR A 344 -12.68 -3.68 0.32
N MET A 345 -12.07 -3.91 1.48
CA MET A 345 -10.75 -3.33 1.81
C MET A 345 -9.65 -3.84 0.88
N ALA A 346 -9.66 -5.14 0.57
CA ALA A 346 -8.70 -5.72 -0.38
C ALA A 346 -8.85 -5.14 -1.79
N LEU A 347 -10.09 -4.91 -2.27
CA LEU A 347 -10.35 -4.27 -3.55
C LEU A 347 -9.84 -2.84 -3.61
N LEU A 348 -10.01 -2.05 -2.53
CA LEU A 348 -9.48 -0.68 -2.46
C LEU A 348 -7.95 -0.64 -2.53
N VAL A 349 -7.28 -1.51 -1.77
CA VAL A 349 -5.82 -1.62 -1.82
C VAL A 349 -5.35 -2.07 -3.21
N SER A 350 -6.04 -3.05 -3.83
CA SER A 350 -5.73 -3.49 -5.19
C SER A 350 -5.94 -2.39 -6.22
N ALA A 351 -7.00 -1.58 -6.08
CA ALA A 351 -7.27 -0.43 -6.94
C ALA A 351 -6.17 0.64 -6.81
N LEU A 352 -5.73 0.94 -5.59
CA LEU A 352 -4.63 1.86 -5.30
C LEU A 352 -3.33 1.39 -5.97
N ILE A 353 -2.94 0.14 -5.74
CA ILE A 353 -1.70 -0.44 -6.29
C ILE A 353 -1.78 -0.54 -7.82
N GLY A 354 -2.93 -0.93 -8.37
CA GLY A 354 -3.15 -0.99 -9.81
C GLY A 354 -3.03 0.38 -10.48
N GLY A 355 -3.63 1.42 -9.87
CA GLY A 355 -3.47 2.81 -10.32
C GLY A 355 -2.01 3.28 -10.27
N GLN A 356 -1.28 2.95 -9.22
CA GLN A 356 0.14 3.25 -9.09
C GLN A 356 0.95 2.60 -10.22
N GLY A 357 0.69 1.33 -10.55
CA GLY A 357 1.35 0.62 -11.63
C GLY A 357 1.08 1.25 -13.00
N MET A 358 -0.19 1.56 -13.31
CA MET A 358 -0.57 2.20 -14.58
C MET A 358 0.15 3.54 -14.78
N ALA A 359 0.15 4.38 -13.73
CA ALA A 359 0.80 5.68 -13.81
C ALA A 359 2.32 5.59 -13.82
N ALA A 360 2.93 4.60 -13.17
CA ALA A 360 4.38 4.37 -13.23
C ALA A 360 4.85 4.08 -14.67
N VAL A 361 4.09 3.26 -15.42
CA VAL A 361 4.35 3.01 -16.84
C VAL A 361 4.26 4.31 -17.65
N ALA A 362 3.12 4.99 -17.57
CA ALA A 362 2.87 6.21 -18.35
C ALA A 362 3.88 7.32 -18.03
N ALA A 363 4.11 7.58 -16.72
CA ALA A 363 5.04 8.61 -16.28
C ALA A 363 6.49 8.29 -16.61
N GLY A 364 6.90 7.01 -16.52
CA GLY A 364 8.23 6.57 -16.92
C GLY A 364 8.52 6.82 -18.39
N GLN A 365 7.55 6.48 -19.27
CA GLN A 365 7.67 6.77 -20.72
C GLN A 365 7.70 8.28 -21.01
N LEU A 366 6.80 9.04 -20.39
CA LEU A 366 6.79 10.49 -20.52
C LEU A 366 8.12 11.12 -20.04
N ALA A 367 8.63 10.68 -18.89
CA ALA A 367 9.89 11.19 -18.35
C ALA A 367 11.08 10.88 -19.26
N GLN A 368 11.11 9.71 -19.91
CA GLN A 368 12.16 9.33 -20.83
C GLN A 368 12.16 10.19 -22.09
N HIS A 369 10.98 10.51 -22.67
CA HIS A 369 10.89 11.23 -23.94
C HIS A 369 10.87 12.75 -23.76
N SER A 370 10.30 13.26 -22.65
CA SER A 370 10.02 14.69 -22.43
C SER A 370 10.54 15.23 -21.10
N GLY A 371 11.40 14.44 -20.42
CA GLY A 371 12.00 14.82 -19.13
C GLY A 371 11.05 14.67 -17.93
N PHE A 372 11.61 14.79 -16.73
CA PHE A 372 10.92 14.58 -15.44
C PHE A 372 9.68 15.48 -15.25
N ARG A 373 9.68 16.68 -15.83
CA ARG A 373 8.56 17.62 -15.74
C ARG A 373 7.26 17.05 -16.32
N SER A 374 7.35 16.22 -17.37
CA SER A 374 6.18 15.59 -17.98
C SER A 374 5.51 14.56 -17.05
N ALA A 375 6.28 13.84 -16.26
CA ALA A 375 5.77 12.95 -15.23
C ALA A 375 5.06 13.73 -14.11
N PHE A 376 5.59 14.89 -13.70
CA PHE A 376 4.94 15.77 -12.74
C PHE A 376 3.66 16.42 -13.28
N LEU A 377 3.62 16.77 -14.55
CA LEU A 377 2.38 17.24 -15.21
C LEU A 377 1.31 16.14 -15.21
N LEU A 378 1.67 14.88 -15.47
CA LEU A 378 0.76 13.76 -15.32
C LEU A 378 0.24 13.63 -13.88
N THR A 379 1.11 13.83 -12.88
CA THR A 379 0.73 13.82 -11.46
C THR A 379 -0.31 14.90 -11.16
N CYS A 380 -0.10 16.12 -11.65
CA CYS A 380 -1.07 17.22 -11.52
C CYS A 380 -2.40 16.89 -12.21
N GLY A 381 -2.35 16.29 -13.41
CA GLY A 381 -3.53 15.84 -14.16
C GLY A 381 -4.34 14.80 -13.40
N CYS A 382 -3.66 13.81 -12.77
CA CYS A 382 -4.30 12.81 -11.91
C CYS A 382 -4.96 13.47 -10.68
N GLY A 383 -4.28 14.45 -10.05
CA GLY A 383 -4.81 15.23 -8.93
C GLY A 383 -6.06 16.02 -9.31
N ALA A 384 -6.03 16.68 -10.47
CA ALA A 384 -7.19 17.42 -11.00
C ALA A 384 -8.36 16.47 -11.32
N ALA A 385 -8.09 15.30 -11.91
CA ALA A 385 -9.12 14.29 -12.17
C ALA A 385 -9.73 13.75 -10.86
N ALA A 386 -8.90 13.49 -9.83
CA ALA A 386 -9.39 13.08 -8.53
C ALA A 386 -10.26 14.15 -7.87
N LEU A 387 -9.86 15.42 -7.96
CA LEU A 387 -10.68 16.55 -7.48
C LEU A 387 -12.02 16.63 -8.22
N LEU A 388 -12.00 16.51 -9.54
CA LEU A 388 -13.23 16.52 -10.34
C LEU A 388 -14.19 15.39 -9.94
N VAL A 389 -13.67 14.16 -9.80
CA VAL A 389 -14.46 13.01 -9.32
C VAL A 389 -15.01 13.27 -7.92
N ALA A 390 -14.22 13.85 -7.02
CA ALA A 390 -14.67 14.16 -5.66
C ALA A 390 -15.79 15.21 -5.66
N LEU A 391 -15.69 16.25 -6.48
CA LEU A 391 -16.71 17.30 -6.58
C LEU A 391 -18.02 16.79 -7.19
N LEU A 392 -17.93 15.92 -8.20
CA LEU A 392 -19.10 15.41 -8.92
C LEU A 392 -19.81 14.28 -8.17
N PHE A 393 -19.06 13.32 -7.59
CA PHE A 393 -19.61 12.05 -7.13
C PHE A 393 -19.51 11.82 -5.61
N VAL A 394 -18.60 12.49 -4.90
CA VAL A 394 -18.52 12.34 -3.43
C VAL A 394 -19.60 13.22 -2.78
N ARG A 395 -20.86 12.84 -2.90
CA ARG A 395 -22.03 13.58 -2.38
C ARG A 395 -22.77 12.74 -1.35
N PRO A 396 -23.43 13.35 -0.34
CA PRO A 396 -24.28 12.63 0.60
C PRO A 396 -25.32 11.76 -0.09
N THR A 397 -25.92 12.24 -1.18
CA THR A 397 -26.93 11.52 -1.99
C THR A 397 -26.45 10.17 -2.54
N VAL A 398 -25.14 10.00 -2.76
CA VAL A 398 -24.55 8.75 -3.22
C VAL A 398 -24.26 7.80 -2.05
N PHE A 399 -23.85 8.34 -0.90
CA PHE A 399 -23.36 7.55 0.23
C PHE A 399 -24.44 7.19 1.25
N THR A 400 -25.39 8.10 1.57
CA THR A 400 -26.44 7.85 2.55
C THR A 400 -27.28 6.59 2.25
N PRO A 401 -27.79 6.38 1.01
CA PRO A 401 -28.58 5.17 0.71
C PRO A 401 -27.75 3.87 0.78
N ALA A 402 -26.44 3.96 0.58
CA ALA A 402 -25.56 2.80 0.67
C ALA A 402 -25.24 2.43 2.13
N ILE A 403 -25.07 3.44 2.98
CA ILE A 403 -24.86 3.28 4.42
C ILE A 403 -26.12 2.71 5.08
N GLU A 404 -27.30 3.24 4.78
CA GLU A 404 -28.58 2.74 5.30
C GLU A 404 -28.83 1.27 4.93
N ARG A 405 -28.49 0.88 3.70
CA ARG A 405 -28.58 -0.53 3.26
C ARG A 405 -27.59 -1.45 3.99
N ALA A 406 -26.39 -0.97 4.29
CA ALA A 406 -25.39 -1.73 5.02
C ALA A 406 -25.82 -1.94 6.49
N THR A 407 -26.41 -0.93 7.14
CA THR A 407 -26.92 -1.04 8.51
C THR A 407 -28.18 -1.91 8.62
N ALA A 408 -29.09 -1.86 7.65
CA ALA A 408 -30.27 -2.70 7.64
C ALA A 408 -29.96 -4.22 7.56
N THR A 409 -28.83 -4.59 6.95
CA THR A 409 -28.36 -5.99 6.89
C THR A 409 -27.76 -6.49 8.21
N VAL A 410 -27.50 -5.63 9.18
CA VAL A 410 -27.01 -6.00 10.53
C VAL A 410 -28.17 -6.31 11.47
N THR A 411 -29.33 -5.69 11.23
CA THR A 411 -30.53 -5.80 12.09
C THR A 411 -31.53 -6.89 11.64
N ALA A 412 -31.32 -7.47 10.49
CA ALA A 412 -32.08 -8.61 9.95
C ALA A 412 -31.28 -9.93 10.08
#